data_b79a63d9f3587593fdb54d5c6b2ef94c
#
_entry.id   b79a63d9f3587593fdb54d5c6b2ef94c
#
_cell.length_a   1.000
_cell.length_b   1.000
_cell.length_c   1.000
_cell.angle_alpha   90.00
_cell.angle_beta   90.00
_cell.angle_gamma   90.00
#
_symmetry.space_group_name_H-M   'P 1'
#
loop_
_entity.id
_entity.type
_entity.pdbx_description
1 polymer ?
#
loop_
_entity_poly.entity_id
_entity_poly.type
_entity_poly.pdbx_seq_one_letter_code
_entity_poly.pdbx_strand_id
1 'polypeptide(L)'
;SSDLEGDRQMTYRILRAVKNRYGSTNEIGVFDMGEAGLRQIENPSQAMLSGRPKNASGTCVTAVMEGTRPLLAEIQGLATTSGFGTPRRMSTGFDYGRMALILAVLEKRAGFYFSNLDAYLNVVGGLRIDEPAVDLAVAMALVSSLKDAPIRDDTVVFGEIGLAGELRAVSHIESRVSEAFRLGFTRCVLPYHSVKNMDRKRFDGMELIGVRNVREAFEACV
;
A
#
# COMPACT_ATOMS: atom_id res chain seq x y z
N SER A 1 -3.85 6.30 28.71
CA SER A 1 -2.61 6.82 28.14
C SER A 1 -2.66 6.72 26.62
N SER A 2 -1.94 7.57 25.97
CA SER A 2 -1.83 7.63 24.49
C SER A 2 -0.36 7.71 24.12
N ASP A 3 0.01 7.00 23.06
CA ASP A 3 1.34 7.09 22.49
C ASP A 3 1.31 7.87 21.21
N LEU A 4 2.27 8.75 21.02
CA LEU A 4 2.48 9.51 19.79
C LEU A 4 3.65 8.87 19.05
N GLU A 5 3.34 8.20 17.96
CA GLU A 5 4.33 7.61 17.08
C GLU A 5 4.71 8.59 15.96
N GLY A 6 5.97 8.72 15.68
CA GLY A 6 6.48 9.50 14.59
C GLY A 6 8.00 9.58 14.59
N ASP A 7 8.58 9.50 13.42
CA ASP A 7 10.00 9.76 13.22
C ASP A 7 10.23 11.27 13.07
N ARG A 8 11.41 11.75 13.41
CA ARG A 8 11.79 13.16 13.31
C ARG A 8 11.72 13.71 11.87
N GLN A 9 11.73 12.83 10.88
CA GLN A 9 11.64 13.19 9.46
C GLN A 9 10.22 13.10 8.89
N MET A 10 9.23 12.67 9.69
CA MET A 10 7.85 12.49 9.24
C MET A 10 7.04 13.77 9.34
N THR A 11 6.26 14.06 8.27
CA THR A 11 5.31 15.17 8.23
C THR A 11 4.09 14.89 9.11
N TYR A 12 3.68 13.63 9.24
CA TYR A 12 2.48 13.22 9.96
C TYR A 12 2.80 12.52 11.28
N ARG A 13 1.88 12.65 12.24
CA ARG A 13 1.92 11.98 13.54
C ARG A 13 0.64 11.19 13.74
N ILE A 14 0.77 9.96 14.21
CA ILE A 14 -0.36 9.11 14.54
C ILE A 14 -0.48 9.00 16.04
N LEU A 15 -1.65 9.39 16.57
CA LEU A 15 -1.98 9.24 17.97
C LEU A 15 -2.85 7.99 18.15
N ARG A 16 -2.34 7.03 18.92
CA ARG A 16 -3.06 5.79 19.24
C ARG A 16 -3.45 5.76 20.71
N ALA A 17 -4.68 5.35 20.99
CA ALA A 17 -5.11 5.07 22.35
C ALA A 17 -4.53 3.73 22.80
N VAL A 18 -3.57 3.74 23.73
CA VAL A 18 -2.94 2.54 24.29
C VAL A 18 -3.80 1.95 25.41
N LYS A 19 -4.46 2.79 26.19
CA LYS A 19 -5.36 2.38 27.28
C LYS A 19 -6.52 3.37 27.39
N ASN A 20 -7.73 2.85 27.29
CA ASN A 20 -8.95 3.65 27.43
C ASN A 20 -9.89 2.99 28.46
N ARG A 21 -10.23 3.71 29.53
CA ARG A 21 -11.11 3.19 30.59
C ARG A 21 -12.58 3.14 30.19
N TYR A 22 -13.00 4.00 29.25
CA TYR A 22 -14.42 4.22 28.88
C TYR A 22 -14.72 4.08 27.38
N GLY A 23 -13.81 3.52 26.59
CA GLY A 23 -14.00 3.39 25.16
C GLY A 23 -13.02 2.45 24.48
N SER A 24 -13.07 2.40 23.16
CA SER A 24 -12.17 1.58 22.33
C SER A 24 -10.75 2.11 22.34
N THR A 25 -9.77 1.21 22.31
CA THR A 25 -8.36 1.51 22.08
C THR A 25 -7.98 1.49 20.60
N ASN A 26 -8.96 1.16 19.70
CA ASN A 26 -8.74 1.05 18.26
C ASN A 26 -8.86 2.38 17.53
N GLU A 27 -9.19 3.45 18.22
CA GLU A 27 -9.28 4.79 17.63
C GLU A 27 -7.89 5.40 17.45
N ILE A 28 -7.68 5.99 16.27
CA ILE A 28 -6.46 6.74 15.95
C ILE A 28 -6.81 8.15 15.48
N GLY A 29 -5.93 9.09 15.78
CA GLY A 29 -5.93 10.43 15.19
C GLY A 29 -4.67 10.63 14.36
N VAL A 30 -4.79 11.25 13.20
CA VAL A 30 -3.66 11.65 12.36
C VAL A 30 -3.48 13.16 12.48
N PHE A 31 -2.25 13.58 12.77
CA PHE A 31 -1.90 14.97 13.02
C PHE A 31 -0.72 15.40 12.15
N ASP A 32 -0.74 16.65 11.77
CA ASP A 32 0.38 17.34 11.16
C ASP A 32 1.06 18.25 12.19
N MET A 33 2.38 18.37 12.13
CA MET A 33 3.16 19.26 12.97
C MET A 33 3.35 20.59 12.25
N GLY A 34 2.55 21.60 12.62
CA GLY A 34 2.69 22.95 12.13
C GLY A 34 3.48 23.86 13.09
N GLU A 35 3.68 25.11 12.70
CA GLU A 35 4.37 26.12 13.54
C GLU A 35 3.67 26.36 14.88
N ALA A 36 2.35 26.18 14.92
CA ALA A 36 1.52 26.32 16.13
C ALA A 36 1.37 25.03 16.93
N GLY A 37 2.07 23.94 16.57
CA GLY A 37 1.98 22.62 17.21
C GLY A 37 1.19 21.60 16.37
N LEU A 38 0.65 20.57 17.05
CA LEU A 38 -0.11 19.49 16.41
C LEU A 38 -1.48 19.98 15.94
N ARG A 39 -1.79 19.75 14.67
CA ARG A 39 -3.10 20.00 14.06
C ARG A 39 -3.69 18.70 13.56
N GLN A 40 -4.94 18.43 13.92
CA GLN A 40 -5.64 17.25 13.42
C GLN A 40 -5.91 17.36 11.93
N ILE A 41 -5.69 16.24 11.22
CA ILE A 41 -5.99 16.11 9.81
C ILE A 41 -7.37 15.46 9.68
N GLU A 42 -8.32 16.19 9.09
CA GLU A 42 -9.70 15.71 8.91
C GLU A 42 -9.82 14.60 7.87
N ASN A 43 -9.03 14.67 6.80
CA ASN A 43 -9.01 13.68 5.73
C ASN A 43 -7.58 13.13 5.55
N PRO A 44 -7.17 12.14 6.37
CA PRO A 44 -5.82 11.58 6.33
C PRO A 44 -5.44 10.95 5.00
N SER A 45 -6.36 10.22 4.35
CA SER A 45 -6.08 9.60 3.05
C SER A 45 -5.77 10.64 1.98
N GLN A 46 -6.54 11.71 1.93
CA GLN A 46 -6.29 12.81 0.99
C GLN A 46 -4.93 13.46 1.26
N ALA A 47 -4.58 13.67 2.52
CA ALA A 47 -3.29 14.24 2.90
C ALA A 47 -2.12 13.32 2.51
N MET A 48 -2.24 12.01 2.74
CA MET A 48 -1.21 11.03 2.38
C MET A 48 -0.97 10.92 0.88
N LEU A 49 -2.00 11.16 0.06
CA LEU A 49 -1.92 11.11 -1.40
C LEU A 49 -1.59 12.47 -2.04
N SER A 50 -1.46 13.52 -1.24
CA SER A 50 -1.10 14.86 -1.71
C SER A 50 0.26 14.86 -2.40
N GLY A 51 0.33 15.44 -3.60
CA GLY A 51 1.56 15.47 -4.40
C GLY A 51 1.88 14.18 -5.14
N ARG A 52 0.99 13.21 -5.13
CA ARG A 52 1.17 11.95 -5.85
C ARG A 52 1.40 12.21 -7.34
N PRO A 53 2.48 11.64 -7.95
CA PRO A 53 2.74 11.81 -9.37
C PRO A 53 1.64 11.12 -10.20
N LYS A 54 1.34 11.70 -11.35
CA LYS A 54 0.38 11.15 -12.31
C LYS A 54 1.12 10.50 -13.48
N ASN A 55 0.58 9.39 -13.97
CA ASN A 55 1.13 8.66 -15.10
C ASN A 55 2.63 8.36 -14.96
N ALA A 56 3.07 8.03 -13.75
CA ALA A 56 4.46 7.73 -13.42
C ALA A 56 4.62 6.24 -13.07
N SER A 57 5.66 5.61 -13.60
CA SER A 57 5.99 4.23 -13.23
C SER A 57 6.54 4.18 -11.79
N GLY A 58 6.34 3.04 -11.13
CA GLY A 58 6.88 2.78 -9.80
C GLY A 58 6.04 3.31 -8.64
N THR A 59 4.83 3.78 -8.87
CA THR A 59 3.94 4.21 -7.79
C THR A 59 2.64 3.42 -7.79
N CYS A 60 2.15 3.08 -6.60
CA CYS A 60 0.93 2.32 -6.40
C CYS A 60 0.21 2.79 -5.14
N VAL A 61 -1.09 3.01 -5.24
CA VAL A 61 -1.93 3.33 -4.08
C VAL A 61 -2.52 2.07 -3.48
N THR A 62 -2.47 1.97 -2.17
CA THR A 62 -3.04 0.87 -1.39
C THR A 62 -3.94 1.38 -0.27
N ALA A 63 -4.69 0.48 0.35
CA ALA A 63 -5.48 0.75 1.53
C ALA A 63 -4.95 -0.06 2.71
N VAL A 64 -4.60 0.63 3.79
CA VAL A 64 -4.09 0.05 5.03
C VAL A 64 -5.10 0.24 6.15
N MET A 65 -5.05 -0.64 7.16
CA MET A 65 -5.85 -0.49 8.37
C MET A 65 -4.98 0.03 9.50
N GLU A 66 -5.31 1.22 10.00
CA GLU A 66 -4.76 1.78 11.21
C GLU A 66 -5.79 1.63 12.33
N GLY A 67 -5.67 0.55 13.12
CA GLY A 67 -6.75 0.11 14.00
C GLY A 67 -8.00 -0.25 13.21
N THR A 68 -9.11 0.43 13.48
CA THR A 68 -10.38 0.26 12.73
C THR A 68 -10.55 1.24 11.58
N ARG A 69 -9.59 2.14 11.37
CA ARG A 69 -9.67 3.20 10.36
C ARG A 69 -8.93 2.78 9.10
N PRO A 70 -9.59 2.74 7.94
CA PRO A 70 -8.91 2.57 6.66
C PRO A 70 -8.18 3.87 6.30
N LEU A 71 -7.00 3.72 5.71
CA LEU A 71 -6.16 4.82 5.27
C LEU A 71 -5.56 4.48 3.92
N LEU A 72 -5.67 5.37 2.93
CA LEU A 72 -4.96 5.21 1.68
C LEU A 72 -3.52 5.67 1.82
N ALA A 73 -2.61 4.93 1.21
CA ALA A 73 -1.18 5.21 1.23
C ALA A 73 -0.58 4.99 -0.16
N GLU A 74 0.46 5.75 -0.46
CA GLU A 74 1.24 5.58 -1.68
C GLU A 74 2.49 4.76 -1.39
N ILE A 75 2.72 3.72 -2.19
CA ILE A 75 3.93 2.91 -2.20
C ILE A 75 4.73 3.28 -3.45
N GLN A 76 6.01 3.59 -3.28
CA GLN A 76 6.92 3.84 -4.39
C GLN A 76 7.99 2.77 -4.45
N GLY A 77 8.19 2.21 -5.63
CA GLY A 77 9.24 1.27 -5.94
C GLY A 77 10.14 1.80 -7.05
N LEU A 78 11.43 1.53 -6.94
CA LEU A 78 12.41 1.87 -7.96
C LEU A 78 13.32 0.69 -8.21
N ALA A 79 13.34 0.22 -9.45
CA ALA A 79 14.28 -0.78 -9.93
C ALA A 79 15.22 -0.12 -10.95
N THR A 80 16.49 -0.21 -10.71
CA THR A 80 17.51 0.41 -11.58
C THR A 80 18.71 -0.51 -11.74
N THR A 81 19.45 -0.35 -12.82
CA THR A 81 20.64 -1.14 -13.07
C THR A 81 21.62 -1.00 -11.91
N SER A 82 22.07 -2.14 -11.37
CA SER A 82 23.14 -2.14 -10.38
C SER A 82 24.44 -1.67 -11.01
N GLY A 83 25.18 -0.85 -10.29
CA GLY A 83 26.48 -0.38 -10.73
C GLY A 83 27.53 -1.50 -10.64
N PHE A 84 28.45 -1.39 -9.70
CA PHE A 84 29.48 -2.41 -9.47
C PHE A 84 29.19 -3.19 -8.19
N GLY A 85 29.16 -4.50 -8.29
CA GLY A 85 29.05 -5.40 -7.14
C GLY A 85 27.66 -6.00 -6.93
N THR A 86 27.34 -6.30 -5.68
CA THR A 86 26.06 -6.95 -5.30
C THR A 86 24.91 -5.96 -5.40
N PRO A 87 23.78 -6.34 -6.04
CA PRO A 87 22.59 -5.52 -6.10
C PRO A 87 22.09 -5.08 -4.73
N ARG A 88 21.71 -3.82 -4.61
CA ARG A 88 21.22 -3.23 -3.37
C ARG A 88 19.71 -3.43 -3.22
N ARG A 89 19.31 -3.65 -1.98
CA ARG A 89 17.92 -3.72 -1.56
C ARG A 89 17.70 -2.76 -0.40
N MET A 90 16.78 -1.81 -0.56
CA MET A 90 16.44 -0.86 0.52
C MET A 90 14.94 -0.73 0.64
N SER A 91 14.47 -0.69 1.88
CA SER A 91 13.06 -0.51 2.18
C SER A 91 12.88 0.50 3.30
N THR A 92 12.01 1.48 3.09
CA THR A 92 11.63 2.48 4.08
C THR A 92 10.12 2.42 4.31
N GLY A 93 9.71 2.19 5.56
CA GLY A 93 8.31 2.08 5.94
C GLY A 93 7.66 0.71 5.72
N PHE A 94 8.39 -0.25 5.17
CA PHE A 94 7.96 -1.63 4.96
C PHE A 94 9.11 -2.58 5.34
N ASP A 95 8.78 -3.76 5.88
CA ASP A 95 9.78 -4.71 6.34
C ASP A 95 10.70 -5.18 5.21
N TYR A 96 12.01 -5.08 5.45
CA TYR A 96 13.04 -5.50 4.48
C TYR A 96 12.94 -7.00 4.15
N GLY A 97 12.76 -7.84 5.15
CA GLY A 97 12.62 -9.29 4.98
C GLY A 97 11.40 -9.63 4.12
N ARG A 98 10.29 -8.93 4.34
CA ARG A 98 9.07 -9.10 3.53
C ARG A 98 9.28 -8.65 2.08
N MET A 99 9.96 -7.53 1.86
CA MET A 99 10.34 -7.08 0.52
C MET A 99 11.20 -8.13 -0.21
N ALA A 100 12.17 -8.71 0.49
CA ALA A 100 13.03 -9.77 -0.08
C ALA A 100 12.23 -11.00 -0.51
N LEU A 101 11.24 -11.42 0.30
CA LEU A 101 10.34 -12.51 -0.06
C LEU A 101 9.50 -12.17 -1.31
N ILE A 102 8.96 -10.97 -1.38
CA ILE A 102 8.17 -10.51 -2.53
C ILE A 102 9.02 -10.53 -3.80
N LEU A 103 10.25 -10.02 -3.74
CA LEU A 103 11.17 -10.05 -4.89
C LEU A 103 11.48 -11.49 -5.35
N ALA A 104 11.66 -12.42 -4.42
CA ALA A 104 11.89 -13.83 -4.75
C ALA A 104 10.66 -14.46 -5.42
N VAL A 105 9.46 -14.15 -4.95
CA VAL A 105 8.20 -14.61 -5.57
C VAL A 105 8.03 -14.02 -6.97
N LEU A 106 8.30 -12.73 -7.14
CA LEU A 106 8.22 -12.06 -8.45
C LEU A 106 9.12 -12.73 -9.49
N GLU A 107 10.34 -13.10 -9.11
CA GLU A 107 11.25 -13.82 -10.02
C GLU A 107 10.79 -15.24 -10.29
N LYS A 108 10.59 -16.03 -9.25
CA LYS A 108 10.35 -17.47 -9.37
C LYS A 108 8.97 -17.80 -9.93
N ARG A 109 7.94 -17.05 -9.56
CA ARG A 109 6.54 -17.36 -9.85
C ARG A 109 5.90 -16.50 -10.91
N ALA A 110 6.34 -15.25 -11.06
CA ALA A 110 5.74 -14.31 -11.98
C ALA A 110 6.64 -13.95 -13.17
N GLY A 111 7.90 -14.34 -13.17
CA GLY A 111 8.83 -14.08 -14.27
C GLY A 111 9.31 -12.63 -14.38
N PHE A 112 9.30 -11.90 -13.26
CA PHE A 112 9.84 -10.55 -13.17
C PHE A 112 11.20 -10.59 -12.46
N TYR A 113 12.27 -10.30 -13.18
CA TYR A 113 13.64 -10.53 -12.72
C TYR A 113 14.27 -9.25 -12.18
N PHE A 114 14.75 -9.33 -10.93
CA PHE A 114 15.43 -8.25 -10.22
C PHE A 114 16.88 -8.60 -9.85
N SER A 115 17.38 -9.76 -10.27
CA SER A 115 18.66 -10.31 -9.79
C SER A 115 19.85 -9.39 -9.99
N ASN A 116 19.88 -8.62 -11.09
CA ASN A 116 20.96 -7.70 -11.45
C ASN A 116 20.56 -6.22 -11.27
N LEU A 117 19.50 -5.97 -10.54
CA LEU A 117 18.98 -4.63 -10.35
C LEU A 117 19.02 -4.23 -8.88
N ASP A 118 19.34 -2.97 -8.63
CA ASP A 118 19.06 -2.36 -7.36
C ASP A 118 17.53 -2.16 -7.23
N ALA A 119 16.98 -2.43 -6.07
CA ALA A 119 15.57 -2.25 -5.80
C ALA A 119 15.36 -1.44 -4.51
N TYR A 120 14.57 -0.39 -4.62
CA TYR A 120 14.26 0.53 -3.54
C TYR A 120 12.76 0.57 -3.33
N LEU A 121 12.35 0.61 -2.09
CA LEU A 121 10.95 0.71 -1.70
C LEU A 121 10.78 1.82 -0.67
N ASN A 122 9.77 2.66 -0.87
CA ASN A 122 9.44 3.73 0.06
C ASN A 122 7.94 3.84 0.24
N VAL A 123 7.51 3.83 1.50
CA VAL A 123 6.14 4.20 1.86
C VAL A 123 6.09 5.71 2.05
N VAL A 124 5.33 6.40 1.23
CA VAL A 124 5.26 7.87 1.23
C VAL A 124 4.54 8.37 2.49
N GLY A 125 4.96 9.52 2.99
CA GLY A 125 4.36 10.17 4.17
C GLY A 125 4.89 9.66 5.50
N GLY A 126 5.90 8.78 5.47
CA GLY A 126 6.55 8.28 6.68
C GLY A 126 5.74 7.26 7.46
N LEU A 127 4.72 6.68 6.86
CA LEU A 127 3.99 5.56 7.46
C LEU A 127 4.89 4.32 7.57
N ARG A 128 4.73 3.58 8.65
CA ARG A 128 5.24 2.21 8.77
C ARG A 128 4.08 1.25 8.59
N ILE A 129 4.15 0.43 7.56
CA ILE A 129 3.11 -0.54 7.24
C ILE A 129 3.62 -1.94 7.61
N ASP A 130 2.86 -2.64 8.44
CA ASP A 130 3.22 -3.94 9.01
C ASP A 130 2.11 -4.98 8.79
N GLU A 131 1.35 -4.85 7.70
CA GLU A 131 0.30 -5.80 7.37
C GLU A 131 0.50 -6.46 6.01
N PRO A 132 0.24 -7.78 5.88
CA PRO A 132 0.39 -8.50 4.61
C PRO A 132 -0.52 -8.01 3.49
N ALA A 133 -1.60 -7.32 3.82
CA ALA A 133 -2.54 -6.79 2.82
C ALA A 133 -1.90 -5.83 1.81
N VAL A 134 -0.76 -5.23 2.12
CA VAL A 134 -0.07 -4.32 1.20
C VAL A 134 0.95 -5.01 0.29
N ASP A 135 1.18 -6.29 0.44
CA ASP A 135 2.14 -7.05 -0.37
C ASP A 135 1.94 -6.83 -1.87
N LEU A 136 0.69 -6.88 -2.31
CA LEU A 136 0.38 -6.74 -3.74
C LEU A 136 0.72 -5.34 -4.26
N ALA A 137 0.47 -4.30 -3.49
CA ALA A 137 0.83 -2.94 -3.86
C ALA A 137 2.36 -2.75 -3.94
N VAL A 138 3.10 -3.36 -3.01
CA VAL A 138 4.56 -3.38 -3.02
C VAL A 138 5.06 -4.07 -4.30
N ALA A 139 4.53 -5.24 -4.61
CA ALA A 139 4.87 -5.97 -5.83
C ALA A 139 4.56 -5.16 -7.08
N MET A 140 3.39 -4.54 -7.15
CA MET A 140 2.97 -3.73 -8.30
C MET A 140 3.83 -2.49 -8.49
N ALA A 141 4.21 -1.79 -7.43
CA ALA A 141 5.11 -0.64 -7.50
C ALA A 141 6.49 -1.05 -8.05
N LEU A 142 7.05 -2.17 -7.58
CA LEU A 142 8.33 -2.68 -8.04
C LEU A 142 8.28 -3.13 -9.51
N VAL A 143 7.25 -3.88 -9.91
CA VAL A 143 7.09 -4.35 -11.29
C VAL A 143 6.80 -3.19 -12.24
N SER A 144 6.01 -2.22 -11.82
CA SER A 144 5.75 -1.00 -12.59
C SER A 144 7.05 -0.27 -12.92
N SER A 145 7.95 -0.11 -11.94
CA SER A 145 9.28 0.47 -12.18
C SER A 145 10.13 -0.40 -13.09
N LEU A 146 10.15 -1.72 -12.86
CA LEU A 146 10.92 -2.67 -13.68
C LEU A 146 10.52 -2.62 -15.16
N LYS A 147 9.23 -2.54 -15.44
CA LYS A 147 8.67 -2.52 -16.79
C LYS A 147 8.51 -1.12 -17.37
N ASP A 148 8.78 -0.10 -16.58
CA ASP A 148 8.50 1.30 -16.92
C ASP A 148 7.05 1.50 -17.43
N ALA A 149 6.14 0.83 -16.77
CA ALA A 149 4.72 0.82 -17.09
C ALA A 149 3.92 1.40 -15.92
N PRO A 150 3.37 2.62 -16.08
CA PRO A 150 2.58 3.25 -15.03
C PRO A 150 1.35 2.43 -14.65
N ILE A 151 1.10 2.32 -13.34
CA ILE A 151 -0.18 1.85 -12.83
C ILE A 151 -1.20 2.96 -13.03
N ARG A 152 -2.41 2.59 -13.43
CA ARG A 152 -3.49 3.56 -13.64
C ARG A 152 -3.75 4.38 -12.38
N ASP A 153 -3.83 5.69 -12.54
CA ASP A 153 -3.96 6.66 -11.44
C ASP A 153 -5.27 6.51 -10.65
N ASP A 154 -6.28 5.89 -11.23
CA ASP A 154 -7.60 5.66 -10.65
C ASP A 154 -7.72 4.32 -9.90
N THR A 155 -6.62 3.61 -9.67
CA THR A 155 -6.58 2.25 -9.15
C THR A 155 -6.00 2.17 -7.75
N VAL A 156 -6.69 1.46 -6.86
CA VAL A 156 -6.18 1.04 -5.54
C VAL A 156 -5.93 -0.46 -5.56
N VAL A 157 -4.83 -0.89 -4.95
CA VAL A 157 -4.35 -2.28 -5.01
C VAL A 157 -4.07 -2.78 -3.60
N PHE A 158 -4.57 -3.96 -3.25
CA PHE A 158 -4.20 -4.65 -2.01
C PHE A 158 -4.41 -6.16 -2.13
N GLY A 159 -3.68 -6.91 -1.33
CA GLY A 159 -3.72 -8.37 -1.30
C GLY A 159 -2.49 -8.94 -0.63
N GLU A 160 -2.61 -10.08 0.01
CA GLU A 160 -1.49 -10.84 0.55
C GLU A 160 -0.92 -11.78 -0.51
N ILE A 161 0.41 -11.82 -0.63
CA ILE A 161 1.11 -12.70 -1.57
C ILE A 161 1.69 -13.89 -0.82
N GLY A 162 1.33 -15.09 -1.26
CA GLY A 162 1.94 -16.33 -0.79
C GLY A 162 3.19 -16.71 -1.60
N LEU A 163 3.98 -17.64 -1.08
CA LEU A 163 5.24 -18.06 -1.69
C LEU A 163 5.08 -18.83 -3.02
N ALA A 164 3.88 -19.31 -3.32
CA ALA A 164 3.55 -19.90 -4.62
C ALA A 164 3.12 -18.84 -5.67
N GLY A 165 3.12 -17.55 -5.30
CA GLY A 165 2.64 -16.47 -6.16
C GLY A 165 1.11 -16.28 -6.13
N GLU A 166 0.41 -17.04 -5.29
CA GLU A 166 -1.02 -16.92 -5.10
C GLU A 166 -1.38 -15.65 -4.32
N LEU A 167 -2.58 -15.14 -4.54
CA LEU A 167 -3.14 -14.04 -3.77
C LEU A 167 -4.16 -14.58 -2.78
N ARG A 168 -3.98 -14.19 -1.52
CA ARG A 168 -4.83 -14.56 -0.40
C ARG A 168 -5.73 -13.41 -0.01
N ALA A 169 -6.93 -13.75 0.47
CA ALA A 169 -7.88 -12.80 1.02
C ALA A 169 -7.27 -11.99 2.16
N VAL A 170 -7.70 -10.75 2.28
CA VAL A 170 -7.27 -9.83 3.33
C VAL A 170 -8.44 -9.48 4.25
N SER A 171 -8.12 -9.05 5.46
CA SER A 171 -9.12 -8.58 6.42
C SER A 171 -9.66 -7.20 6.06
N HIS A 172 -10.84 -6.86 6.58
CA HIS A 172 -11.45 -5.54 6.44
C HIS A 172 -11.61 -5.07 5.00
N ILE A 173 -11.96 -5.98 4.12
CA ILE A 173 -12.04 -5.73 2.68
C ILE A 173 -13.01 -4.60 2.33
N GLU A 174 -14.18 -4.58 2.95
CA GLU A 174 -15.20 -3.55 2.68
C GLU A 174 -14.74 -2.17 3.16
N SER A 175 -14.05 -2.09 4.29
CA SER A 175 -13.50 -0.82 4.79
C SER A 175 -12.45 -0.24 3.84
N ARG A 176 -11.59 -1.09 3.31
CA ARG A 176 -10.55 -0.68 2.34
C ARG A 176 -11.16 -0.18 1.04
N VAL A 177 -12.12 -0.92 0.50
CA VAL A 177 -12.83 -0.54 -0.72
C VAL A 177 -13.66 0.73 -0.51
N SER A 178 -14.35 0.86 0.63
CA SER A 178 -15.13 2.04 0.98
C SER A 178 -14.27 3.30 1.03
N GLU A 179 -13.06 3.22 1.58
CA GLU A 179 -12.16 4.37 1.63
C GLU A 179 -11.68 4.78 0.23
N ALA A 180 -11.32 3.81 -0.61
CA ALA A 180 -10.97 4.06 -2.00
C ALA A 180 -12.14 4.71 -2.77
N PHE A 181 -13.34 4.18 -2.61
CA PHE A 181 -14.56 4.70 -3.23
C PHE A 181 -14.84 6.14 -2.78
N ARG A 182 -14.74 6.42 -1.48
CA ARG A 182 -14.95 7.75 -0.90
C ARG A 182 -13.98 8.79 -1.46
N LEU A 183 -12.73 8.40 -1.76
CA LEU A 183 -11.71 9.28 -2.32
C LEU A 183 -11.79 9.43 -3.84
N GLY A 184 -12.76 8.80 -4.48
CA GLY A 184 -13.00 8.96 -5.92
C GLY A 184 -12.22 7.99 -6.80
N PHE A 185 -11.58 6.96 -6.25
CA PHE A 185 -10.99 5.89 -7.04
C PHE A 185 -12.08 5.07 -7.73
N THR A 186 -11.85 4.69 -8.96
CA THR A 186 -12.83 3.99 -9.79
C THR A 186 -12.50 2.52 -10.03
N ARG A 187 -11.33 2.08 -9.59
CA ARG A 187 -10.84 0.71 -9.74
C ARG A 187 -10.20 0.20 -8.48
N CYS A 188 -10.46 -1.06 -8.15
CA CYS A 188 -9.77 -1.79 -7.09
C CYS A 188 -9.30 -3.13 -7.63
N VAL A 189 -8.00 -3.39 -7.53
CA VAL A 189 -7.41 -4.70 -7.83
C VAL A 189 -7.14 -5.41 -6.51
N LEU A 190 -7.77 -6.55 -6.31
CA LEU A 190 -7.80 -7.26 -5.02
C LEU A 190 -7.91 -8.77 -5.24
N PRO A 191 -7.64 -9.59 -4.20
CA PRO A 191 -7.73 -11.03 -4.35
C PRO A 191 -9.13 -11.49 -4.77
N TYR A 192 -9.19 -12.42 -5.71
CA TYR A 192 -10.45 -12.99 -6.20
C TYR A 192 -11.35 -13.49 -5.06
N HIS A 193 -10.76 -14.18 -4.07
CA HIS A 193 -11.49 -14.71 -2.92
C HIS A 193 -12.10 -13.60 -2.03
N SER A 194 -11.52 -12.41 -2.03
CA SER A 194 -12.09 -11.26 -1.32
C SER A 194 -13.31 -10.68 -2.02
N VAL A 195 -13.30 -10.66 -3.36
CA VAL A 195 -14.41 -10.10 -4.17
C VAL A 195 -15.63 -11.01 -4.16
N LYS A 196 -15.42 -12.32 -4.11
CA LYS A 196 -16.46 -13.34 -4.28
C LYS A 196 -17.67 -13.15 -3.38
N ASN A 197 -17.45 -12.69 -2.14
CA ASN A 197 -18.49 -12.56 -1.12
C ASN A 197 -18.87 -11.10 -0.84
N MET A 198 -18.40 -10.15 -1.66
CA MET A 198 -18.71 -8.72 -1.46
C MET A 198 -20.05 -8.34 -2.07
N ASP A 199 -20.76 -7.45 -1.40
CA ASP A 199 -21.91 -6.76 -1.97
C ASP A 199 -21.44 -5.64 -2.90
N ARG A 200 -21.34 -5.97 -4.19
CA ARG A 200 -20.85 -5.04 -5.22
C ARG A 200 -21.77 -3.85 -5.44
N LYS A 201 -23.05 -3.96 -5.09
CA LYS A 201 -24.03 -2.87 -5.26
C LYS A 201 -23.70 -1.65 -4.41
N ARG A 202 -23.01 -1.86 -3.28
CA ARG A 202 -22.55 -0.76 -2.41
C ARG A 202 -21.53 0.16 -3.08
N PHE A 203 -20.87 -0.32 -4.13
CA PHE A 203 -19.77 0.37 -4.80
C PHE A 203 -20.08 0.57 -6.29
N ASP A 204 -21.31 0.92 -6.58
CA ASP A 204 -21.74 1.21 -7.95
C ASP A 204 -20.89 2.35 -8.55
N GLY A 205 -20.36 2.12 -9.76
CA GLY A 205 -19.40 3.02 -10.38
C GLY A 205 -17.93 2.70 -10.09
N MET A 206 -17.63 1.73 -9.21
CA MET A 206 -16.28 1.22 -8.99
C MET A 206 -16.13 -0.19 -9.59
N GLU A 207 -15.09 -0.39 -10.38
CA GLU A 207 -14.73 -1.69 -10.92
C GLU A 207 -13.91 -2.46 -9.89
N LEU A 208 -14.45 -3.59 -9.42
CA LEU A 208 -13.76 -4.50 -8.49
C LEU A 208 -13.18 -5.66 -9.28
N ILE A 209 -11.86 -5.69 -9.42
CA ILE A 209 -11.14 -6.66 -10.26
C ILE A 209 -10.49 -7.69 -9.34
N GLY A 210 -11.11 -8.86 -9.24
CA GLY A 210 -10.58 -10.00 -8.49
C GLY A 210 -9.52 -10.74 -9.29
N VAL A 211 -8.32 -10.84 -8.73
CA VAL A 211 -7.17 -11.51 -9.36
C VAL A 211 -6.65 -12.65 -8.48
N ARG A 212 -6.07 -13.67 -9.11
CA ARG A 212 -5.64 -14.89 -8.42
C ARG A 212 -4.14 -14.97 -8.17
N ASN A 213 -3.35 -14.26 -8.98
CA ASN A 213 -1.90 -14.27 -8.90
C ASN A 213 -1.32 -12.92 -9.28
N VAL A 214 -0.03 -12.75 -9.03
CA VAL A 214 0.68 -11.49 -9.23
C VAL A 214 0.69 -11.05 -10.71
N ARG A 215 0.80 -11.98 -11.65
CA ARG A 215 0.82 -11.66 -13.08
C ARG A 215 -0.52 -11.09 -13.54
N GLU A 216 -1.62 -11.74 -13.17
CA GLU A 216 -2.97 -11.21 -13.44
C GLU A 216 -3.16 -9.81 -12.84
N ALA A 217 -2.65 -9.60 -11.61
CA ALA A 217 -2.73 -8.31 -10.96
C ALA A 217 -2.02 -7.21 -11.76
N PHE A 218 -0.83 -7.49 -12.25
CA PHE A 218 -0.07 -6.52 -13.06
C PHE A 218 -0.82 -6.16 -14.35
N GLU A 219 -1.33 -7.16 -15.07
CA GLU A 219 -2.12 -6.94 -16.29
C GLU A 219 -3.38 -6.10 -16.03
N ALA A 220 -4.00 -6.24 -14.85
CA ALA A 220 -5.16 -5.45 -14.46
C ALA A 220 -4.82 -4.01 -14.03
N CYS A 221 -3.57 -3.75 -13.63
CA CYS A 221 -3.14 -2.45 -13.12
C CYS A 221 -2.68 -1.47 -14.20
N VAL A 222 -2.23 -1.97 -15.34
CA VAL A 222 -1.62 -1.15 -16.42
C VAL A 222 -2.54 -0.86 -17.59
#